data_2095d75325eee5f080c3da968a30355d
#
_entry.id   2095d75325eee5f080c3da968a30355d
#
_cell.length_a   1.000
_cell.length_b   1.000
_cell.length_c   1.000
_cell.angle_alpha   90.00
_cell.angle_beta   90.00
_cell.angle_gamma   90.00
#
_symmetry.space_group_name_H-M   'P 1'
#
loop_
_entity.id
_entity.type
_entity.pdbx_description
1 polymer ?
#
loop_
_entity_poly.entity_id
_entity_poly.type
_entity_poly.pdbx_seq_one_letter_code
_entity_poly.pdbx_strand_id
1 'polypeptide(L)'
;RLLKGSPNTTLTWTGSEIALQGLDANAIQALADKIKAITPNLTVKTQQGIDVSQAVNTSISDAEKALASLNPDQVKPIDIATALNLQIINFATGSNDIPDANKSVLDQAAALMNRVPNVELTVKGFTDATGDANANKSLSLKRAQSVADYLVSKGVDPSKLNAVGFGQENPIADNTTDEGKFKNRRIEFEVTNTETGVQREVTGESVKQTN
;
A
#
# COMPACT_ATOMS: atom_id res chain seq x y z
N ARG A 1 16.71 -16.25 23.32
CA ARG A 1 15.89 -16.32 24.57
C ARG A 1 15.29 -14.98 24.95
N LEU A 2 15.98 -13.84 24.72
CA LEU A 2 15.52 -12.49 25.12
C LEU A 2 14.24 -12.02 24.44
N LEU A 3 13.99 -12.45 23.18
CA LEU A 3 12.79 -12.07 22.40
C LEU A 3 11.59 -13.01 22.65
N LYS A 4 11.75 -14.04 23.47
CA LYS A 4 10.66 -14.96 23.78
C LYS A 4 9.60 -14.24 24.63
N GLY A 5 8.46 -13.94 24.06
CA GLY A 5 7.38 -13.17 24.68
C GLY A 5 7.24 -11.72 24.22
N SER A 6 8.04 -11.30 23.24
CA SER A 6 7.93 -9.98 22.61
C SER A 6 7.66 -10.15 21.11
N PRO A 7 6.46 -10.55 20.71
CA PRO A 7 6.10 -10.71 19.29
C PRO A 7 6.24 -9.36 18.57
N ASN A 8 6.59 -9.40 17.30
CA ASN A 8 6.77 -8.23 16.46
C ASN A 8 7.89 -7.26 16.92
N THR A 9 8.89 -7.77 17.67
CA THR A 9 10.05 -6.99 18.08
C THR A 9 11.28 -7.45 17.31
N THR A 10 11.96 -6.50 16.66
CA THR A 10 13.23 -6.72 15.95
C THR A 10 14.39 -6.24 16.79
N LEU A 11 15.46 -7.01 16.86
CA LEU A 11 16.71 -6.66 17.50
C LEU A 11 17.81 -6.66 16.45
N THR A 12 18.48 -5.52 16.27
CA THR A 12 19.65 -5.37 15.40
C THR A 12 20.86 -5.05 16.23
N TRP A 13 21.94 -5.80 16.03
CA TRP A 13 23.20 -5.61 16.75
C TRP A 13 24.30 -5.12 15.79
N THR A 14 24.90 -3.98 16.13
CA THR A 14 25.99 -3.39 15.34
C THR A 14 27.09 -2.91 16.27
N GLY A 15 28.20 -3.68 16.35
CA GLY A 15 29.32 -3.34 17.22
C GLY A 15 28.92 -3.23 18.70
N SER A 16 29.02 -2.04 19.28
CA SER A 16 28.63 -1.73 20.67
C SER A 16 27.19 -1.18 20.79
N GLU A 17 26.41 -1.21 19.73
CA GLU A 17 25.04 -0.67 19.70
C GLU A 17 24.02 -1.78 19.42
N ILE A 18 22.93 -1.77 20.19
CA ILE A 18 21.74 -2.60 19.95
C ILE A 18 20.57 -1.67 19.64
N ALA A 19 19.93 -1.88 18.49
CA ALA A 19 18.67 -1.22 18.14
C ALA A 19 17.51 -2.19 18.35
N LEU A 20 16.50 -1.75 19.10
CA LEU A 20 15.24 -2.47 19.33
C LEU A 20 14.11 -1.73 18.64
N GLN A 21 13.37 -2.42 17.80
CA GLN A 21 12.17 -1.89 17.16
C GLN A 21 11.00 -2.83 17.41
N GLY A 22 9.84 -2.31 17.75
CA GLY A 22 8.64 -3.11 18.00
C GLY A 22 7.38 -2.24 18.06
N LEU A 23 6.21 -2.90 18.17
CA LEU A 23 4.91 -2.24 18.18
C LEU A 23 4.49 -1.72 19.55
N ASP A 24 4.96 -2.37 20.63
CA ASP A 24 4.61 -2.03 22.00
C ASP A 24 5.78 -1.30 22.68
N ALA A 25 5.60 -0.01 22.95
CA ALA A 25 6.61 0.84 23.58
C ALA A 25 7.02 0.34 24.97
N ASN A 26 6.09 -0.20 25.77
CA ASN A 26 6.38 -0.72 27.10
C ASN A 26 7.19 -2.02 27.04
N ALA A 27 6.84 -2.92 26.09
CA ALA A 27 7.58 -4.15 25.88
C ALA A 27 9.00 -3.89 25.37
N ILE A 28 9.17 -2.92 24.45
CA ILE A 28 10.49 -2.48 23.95
C ILE A 28 11.33 -1.93 25.09
N GLN A 29 10.75 -1.05 25.92
CA GLN A 29 11.46 -0.44 27.04
C GLN A 29 11.87 -1.49 28.08
N ALA A 30 10.97 -2.39 28.45
CA ALA A 30 11.26 -3.48 29.38
C ALA A 30 12.38 -4.41 28.86
N LEU A 31 12.43 -4.65 27.54
CA LEU A 31 13.50 -5.42 26.91
C LEU A 31 14.82 -4.63 26.89
N ALA A 32 14.78 -3.34 26.61
CA ALA A 32 15.95 -2.46 26.66
C ALA A 32 16.57 -2.45 28.05
N ASP A 33 15.76 -2.34 29.10
CA ASP A 33 16.22 -2.33 30.49
C ASP A 33 16.86 -3.68 30.89
N LYS A 34 16.28 -4.81 30.45
CA LYS A 34 16.87 -6.14 30.64
C LYS A 34 18.23 -6.28 29.94
N ILE A 35 18.35 -5.75 28.71
CA ILE A 35 19.62 -5.79 27.97
C ILE A 35 20.67 -4.92 28.68
N LYS A 36 20.33 -3.71 29.09
CA LYS A 36 21.22 -2.82 29.82
C LYS A 36 21.71 -3.42 31.14
N ALA A 37 20.82 -4.15 31.84
CA ALA A 37 21.20 -4.83 33.10
C ALA A 37 22.23 -5.94 32.89
N ILE A 38 22.21 -6.62 31.73
CA ILE A 38 23.15 -7.71 31.42
C ILE A 38 24.43 -7.15 30.77
N THR A 39 24.31 -6.08 30.01
CA THR A 39 25.38 -5.50 29.19
C THR A 39 25.45 -3.97 29.36
N PRO A 40 25.91 -3.47 30.49
CA PRO A 40 25.85 -2.03 30.81
C PRO A 40 26.69 -1.13 29.87
N ASN A 41 27.65 -1.72 29.16
CA ASN A 41 28.53 -0.98 28.24
C ASN A 41 27.93 -0.89 26.79
N LEU A 42 26.76 -1.48 26.54
CA LEU A 42 26.13 -1.39 25.25
C LEU A 42 25.15 -0.21 25.17
N THR A 43 25.19 0.49 24.06
CA THR A 43 24.16 1.50 23.75
C THR A 43 22.92 0.79 23.23
N VAL A 44 21.78 0.97 23.92
CA VAL A 44 20.49 0.42 23.50
C VAL A 44 19.61 1.56 23.00
N LYS A 45 19.28 1.53 21.72
CA LYS A 45 18.30 2.44 21.09
C LYS A 45 16.96 1.73 20.96
N THR A 46 15.89 2.44 21.26
CA THR A 46 14.51 1.94 21.17
C THR A 46 13.72 2.76 20.17
N GLN A 47 12.95 2.09 19.31
CA GLN A 47 12.05 2.73 18.36
C GLN A 47 10.73 1.95 18.31
N GLN A 48 9.61 2.66 18.43
CA GLN A 48 8.31 2.06 18.19
C GLN A 48 8.12 1.91 16.67
N GLY A 49 7.80 0.68 16.22
CA GLY A 49 7.47 0.40 14.84
C GLY A 49 6.03 0.79 14.49
N ILE A 50 5.70 0.74 13.20
CA ILE A 50 4.33 0.91 12.74
C ILE A 50 3.49 -0.33 13.09
N ASP A 51 2.30 -0.13 13.65
CA ASP A 51 1.28 -1.17 13.74
C ASP A 51 0.57 -1.29 12.39
N VAL A 52 1.02 -2.26 11.59
CA VAL A 52 0.49 -2.51 10.25
C VAL A 52 -1.00 -2.83 10.29
N SER A 53 -1.45 -3.63 11.25
CA SER A 53 -2.87 -4.02 11.34
C SER A 53 -3.76 -2.83 11.64
N GLN A 54 -3.34 -1.98 12.59
CA GLN A 54 -4.06 -0.75 12.91
C GLN A 54 -4.06 0.22 11.72
N ALA A 55 -2.90 0.41 11.08
CA ALA A 55 -2.79 1.30 9.92
C ALA A 55 -3.71 0.86 8.77
N VAL A 56 -3.74 -0.45 8.45
CA VAL A 56 -4.62 -1.01 7.42
C VAL A 56 -6.09 -0.82 7.80
N ASN A 57 -6.51 -1.19 9.01
CA ASN A 57 -7.90 -1.08 9.43
C ASN A 57 -8.39 0.38 9.46
N THR A 58 -7.56 1.31 9.93
CA THR A 58 -7.87 2.74 9.92
C THR A 58 -8.04 3.23 8.48
N SER A 59 -7.13 2.89 7.58
CA SER A 59 -7.16 3.29 6.19
C SER A 59 -8.42 2.79 5.45
N ILE A 60 -8.85 1.56 5.73
CA ILE A 60 -10.09 0.98 5.19
C ILE A 60 -11.30 1.77 5.68
N SER A 61 -11.39 2.02 7.00
CA SER A 61 -12.48 2.80 7.58
C SER A 61 -12.56 4.22 7.01
N ASP A 62 -11.42 4.87 6.78
CA ASP A 62 -11.36 6.21 6.21
C ASP A 62 -11.80 6.21 4.74
N ALA A 63 -11.40 5.21 3.96
CA ALA A 63 -11.83 5.05 2.57
C ALA A 63 -13.34 4.78 2.48
N GLU A 64 -13.89 3.90 3.31
CA GLU A 64 -15.33 3.61 3.37
C GLU A 64 -16.14 4.86 3.71
N LYS A 65 -15.72 5.64 4.70
CA LYS A 65 -16.37 6.91 5.07
C LYS A 65 -16.31 7.93 3.93
N ALA A 66 -15.15 8.05 3.29
CA ALA A 66 -14.97 8.95 2.16
C ALA A 66 -15.91 8.59 1.00
N LEU A 67 -15.95 7.30 0.60
CA LEU A 67 -16.86 6.84 -0.47
C LEU A 67 -18.34 7.02 -0.09
N ALA A 68 -18.70 6.70 1.15
CA ALA A 68 -20.08 6.85 1.64
C ALA A 68 -20.55 8.30 1.69
N SER A 69 -19.64 9.26 1.81
CA SER A 69 -19.94 10.69 1.81
C SER A 69 -20.16 11.29 0.42
N LEU A 70 -19.78 10.57 -0.65
CA LEU A 70 -19.91 11.04 -2.02
C LEU A 70 -21.37 11.00 -2.49
N ASN A 71 -21.86 12.11 -3.02
CA ASN A 71 -23.17 12.17 -3.66
C ASN A 71 -23.06 11.69 -5.11
N PRO A 72 -23.71 10.56 -5.50
CA PRO A 72 -23.61 10.00 -6.86
C PRO A 72 -24.00 10.99 -7.96
N ASP A 73 -24.84 11.99 -7.68
CA ASP A 73 -25.29 12.98 -8.66
C ASP A 73 -24.29 14.12 -8.88
N GLN A 74 -23.27 14.24 -8.02
CA GLN A 74 -22.30 15.34 -8.03
C GLN A 74 -20.84 14.86 -8.02
N VAL A 75 -20.61 13.56 -7.79
CA VAL A 75 -19.26 12.99 -7.66
C VAL A 75 -18.52 13.03 -8.99
N LYS A 76 -17.26 13.42 -8.91
CA LYS A 76 -16.31 13.41 -10.04
C LYS A 76 -15.40 12.18 -9.99
N PRO A 77 -14.83 11.77 -11.12
CA PRO A 77 -13.85 10.67 -11.14
C PRO A 77 -12.72 10.82 -10.12
N ILE A 78 -12.21 12.04 -9.94
CA ILE A 78 -11.13 12.32 -8.99
C ILE A 78 -11.56 12.09 -7.53
N ASP A 79 -12.82 12.28 -7.18
CA ASP A 79 -13.31 12.07 -5.81
C ASP A 79 -13.27 10.58 -5.46
N ILE A 80 -13.64 9.71 -6.41
CA ILE A 80 -13.57 8.26 -6.26
C ILE A 80 -12.12 7.80 -6.15
N ALA A 81 -11.24 8.27 -7.03
CA ALA A 81 -9.81 7.94 -6.98
C ALA A 81 -9.17 8.38 -5.66
N THR A 82 -9.49 9.58 -5.18
CA THR A 82 -8.99 10.12 -3.91
C THR A 82 -9.42 9.25 -2.73
N ALA A 83 -10.69 8.85 -2.69
CA ALA A 83 -11.21 7.98 -1.64
C ALA A 83 -10.57 6.59 -1.68
N LEU A 84 -10.42 6.00 -2.88
CA LEU A 84 -9.74 4.71 -3.06
C LEU A 84 -8.27 4.76 -2.61
N ASN A 85 -7.58 5.88 -2.80
CA ASN A 85 -6.17 6.06 -2.40
C ASN A 85 -5.99 6.19 -0.88
N LEU A 86 -7.05 6.33 -0.09
CA LEU A 86 -6.97 6.29 1.36
C LEU A 86 -6.70 4.89 1.91
N GLN A 87 -7.20 3.85 1.22
CA GLN A 87 -7.03 2.48 1.70
C GLN A 87 -5.62 1.95 1.45
N ILE A 88 -5.13 1.17 2.39
CA ILE A 88 -3.92 0.35 2.23
C ILE A 88 -4.37 -1.07 1.87
N ILE A 89 -3.98 -1.55 0.68
CA ILE A 89 -4.18 -2.95 0.28
C ILE A 89 -2.90 -3.71 0.61
N ASN A 90 -2.87 -4.34 1.78
CA ASN A 90 -1.70 -5.04 2.27
C ASN A 90 -1.68 -6.50 1.79
N PHE A 91 -1.24 -6.73 0.57
CA PHE A 91 -1.10 -8.08 0.01
C PHE A 91 -0.11 -8.93 0.82
N ALA A 92 -0.39 -10.22 0.94
CA ALA A 92 0.58 -11.17 1.50
C ALA A 92 1.85 -11.25 0.61
N THR A 93 2.97 -11.65 1.21
CA THR A 93 4.25 -11.76 0.50
C THR A 93 4.12 -12.68 -0.72
N GLY A 94 4.51 -12.16 -1.88
CA GLY A 94 4.45 -12.89 -3.15
C GLY A 94 3.05 -13.14 -3.71
N SER A 95 1.98 -12.74 -3.01
CA SER A 95 0.59 -12.92 -3.43
C SER A 95 0.05 -11.66 -4.14
N ASN A 96 -0.93 -11.89 -5.01
CA ASN A 96 -1.78 -10.87 -5.60
C ASN A 96 -3.27 -11.04 -5.20
N ASP A 97 -3.55 -11.87 -4.21
CA ASP A 97 -4.90 -12.04 -3.67
C ASP A 97 -5.29 -10.81 -2.85
N ILE A 98 -6.42 -10.20 -3.18
CA ILE A 98 -6.93 -9.03 -2.46
C ILE A 98 -7.39 -9.46 -1.07
N PRO A 99 -6.89 -8.82 0.01
CA PRO A 99 -7.36 -9.11 1.35
C PRO A 99 -8.87 -8.86 1.49
N ASP A 100 -9.58 -9.75 2.19
CA ASP A 100 -11.04 -9.66 2.33
C ASP A 100 -11.49 -8.33 2.95
N ALA A 101 -10.70 -7.78 3.87
CA ALA A 101 -11.00 -6.50 4.51
C ALA A 101 -11.08 -5.31 3.52
N ASN A 102 -10.37 -5.39 2.38
CA ASN A 102 -10.38 -4.32 1.37
C ASN A 102 -11.55 -4.43 0.37
N LYS A 103 -12.24 -5.59 0.34
CA LYS A 103 -13.29 -5.84 -0.66
C LYS A 103 -14.48 -4.92 -0.50
N SER A 104 -14.85 -4.56 0.74
CA SER A 104 -15.97 -3.64 1.00
C SER A 104 -15.74 -2.25 0.39
N VAL A 105 -14.51 -1.73 0.47
CA VAL A 105 -14.13 -0.44 -0.17
C VAL A 105 -14.25 -0.54 -1.69
N LEU A 106 -13.74 -1.63 -2.26
CA LEU A 106 -13.81 -1.85 -3.71
C LEU A 106 -15.26 -2.04 -4.20
N ASP A 107 -16.11 -2.70 -3.40
CA ASP A 107 -17.55 -2.86 -3.72
C ASP A 107 -18.27 -1.51 -3.77
N GLN A 108 -18.01 -0.63 -2.79
CA GLN A 108 -18.57 0.72 -2.76
C GLN A 108 -18.08 1.57 -3.94
N ALA A 109 -16.78 1.49 -4.26
CA ALA A 109 -16.21 2.19 -5.41
C ALA A 109 -16.83 1.71 -6.73
N ALA A 110 -16.97 0.39 -6.91
CA ALA A 110 -17.62 -0.19 -8.10
C ALA A 110 -19.07 0.31 -8.24
N ALA A 111 -19.84 0.35 -7.15
CA ALA A 111 -21.20 0.86 -7.16
C ALA A 111 -21.27 2.33 -7.62
N LEU A 112 -20.34 3.18 -7.18
CA LEU A 112 -20.25 4.56 -7.64
C LEU A 112 -19.82 4.65 -9.11
N MET A 113 -18.81 3.88 -9.53
CA MET A 113 -18.33 3.87 -10.92
C MET A 113 -19.41 3.41 -11.91
N ASN A 114 -20.31 2.51 -11.48
CA ASN A 114 -21.43 2.05 -12.30
C ASN A 114 -22.54 3.11 -12.46
N ARG A 115 -22.62 4.07 -11.53
CA ARG A 115 -23.63 5.15 -11.56
C ARG A 115 -23.11 6.44 -12.16
N VAL A 116 -21.81 6.68 -12.08
CA VAL A 116 -21.17 7.91 -12.55
C VAL A 116 -20.63 7.70 -13.96
N PRO A 117 -21.07 8.48 -14.95
CA PRO A 117 -20.53 8.38 -16.29
C PRO A 117 -19.08 8.87 -16.33
N ASN A 118 -18.31 8.35 -17.30
CA ASN A 118 -16.95 8.80 -17.61
C ASN A 118 -15.92 8.64 -16.48
N VAL A 119 -16.12 7.69 -15.54
CA VAL A 119 -15.09 7.32 -14.58
C VAL A 119 -14.16 6.29 -15.21
N GLU A 120 -12.95 6.71 -15.54
CA GLU A 120 -11.89 5.84 -16.04
C GLU A 120 -10.70 5.94 -15.08
N LEU A 121 -10.21 4.79 -14.62
CA LEU A 121 -9.13 4.71 -13.63
C LEU A 121 -7.97 3.84 -14.13
N THR A 122 -6.76 4.29 -13.89
CA THR A 122 -5.55 3.47 -13.96
C THR A 122 -5.18 3.00 -12.56
N VAL A 123 -5.13 1.68 -12.38
CA VAL A 123 -4.66 1.03 -11.16
C VAL A 123 -3.17 0.80 -11.29
N LYS A 124 -2.38 1.40 -10.42
CA LYS A 124 -0.92 1.35 -10.41
C LYS A 124 -0.42 0.50 -9.25
N GLY A 125 0.39 -0.52 -9.53
CA GLY A 125 0.98 -1.36 -8.50
C GLY A 125 2.45 -1.03 -8.27
N PHE A 126 2.87 -1.02 -6.99
CA PHE A 126 4.26 -0.77 -6.58
C PHE A 126 4.71 -1.80 -5.55
N THR A 127 6.03 -2.04 -5.50
CA THR A 127 6.68 -2.90 -4.51
C THR A 127 7.73 -2.11 -3.73
N ASP A 128 8.25 -2.69 -2.65
CA ASP A 128 9.55 -2.27 -2.12
C ASP A 128 10.69 -2.78 -3.02
N ALA A 129 11.92 -2.39 -2.70
CA ALA A 129 13.11 -2.76 -3.47
C ALA A 129 13.72 -4.13 -3.07
N THR A 130 12.97 -4.98 -2.39
CA THR A 130 13.45 -6.31 -1.99
C THR A 130 13.32 -7.28 -3.15
N GLY A 131 14.42 -7.98 -3.48
CA GLY A 131 14.45 -9.04 -4.49
C GLY A 131 14.73 -8.54 -5.91
N ASP A 132 14.35 -9.34 -6.89
CA ASP A 132 14.60 -9.06 -8.31
C ASP A 132 13.63 -8.01 -8.87
N ALA A 133 14.16 -7.02 -9.58
CA ALA A 133 13.39 -5.91 -10.11
C ALA A 133 12.32 -6.33 -11.14
N ASN A 134 12.63 -7.32 -12.00
CA ASN A 134 11.69 -7.81 -13.01
C ASN A 134 10.57 -8.63 -12.35
N ALA A 135 10.91 -9.43 -11.34
CA ALA A 135 9.93 -10.14 -10.54
C ALA A 135 8.99 -9.16 -9.81
N ASN A 136 9.53 -8.08 -9.23
CA ASN A 136 8.76 -7.02 -8.59
C ASN A 136 7.84 -6.31 -9.58
N LYS A 137 8.31 -6.03 -10.79
CA LYS A 137 7.48 -5.43 -11.85
C LYS A 137 6.31 -6.34 -12.24
N SER A 138 6.58 -7.62 -12.43
CA SER A 138 5.55 -8.63 -12.70
C SER A 138 4.54 -8.76 -11.55
N LEU A 139 5.00 -8.83 -10.29
CA LEU A 139 4.13 -8.93 -9.13
C LEU A 139 3.23 -7.70 -8.95
N SER A 140 3.80 -6.51 -9.11
CA SER A 140 3.04 -5.26 -9.00
C SER A 140 1.96 -5.14 -10.08
N LEU A 141 2.24 -5.58 -11.31
CA LEU A 141 1.24 -5.65 -12.38
C LEU A 141 0.12 -6.65 -12.04
N LYS A 142 0.47 -7.84 -11.56
CA LYS A 142 -0.54 -8.84 -11.14
C LYS A 142 -1.44 -8.32 -10.04
N ARG A 143 -0.91 -7.59 -9.07
CA ARG A 143 -1.69 -6.96 -8.00
C ARG A 143 -2.64 -5.89 -8.54
N ALA A 144 -2.15 -5.01 -9.40
CA ALA A 144 -2.98 -4.01 -10.05
C ALA A 144 -4.09 -4.65 -10.90
N GLN A 145 -3.75 -5.71 -11.65
CA GLN A 145 -4.71 -6.48 -12.44
C GLN A 145 -5.78 -7.14 -11.56
N SER A 146 -5.40 -7.77 -10.44
CA SER A 146 -6.36 -8.38 -9.51
C SER A 146 -7.38 -7.36 -8.98
N VAL A 147 -6.94 -6.13 -8.69
CA VAL A 147 -7.84 -5.06 -8.26
C VAL A 147 -8.77 -4.62 -9.40
N ALA A 148 -8.26 -4.44 -10.61
CA ALA A 148 -9.08 -4.11 -11.77
C ALA A 148 -10.10 -5.23 -12.09
N ASP A 149 -9.67 -6.48 -12.10
CA ASP A 149 -10.53 -7.65 -12.34
C ASP A 149 -11.64 -7.77 -11.28
N TYR A 150 -11.30 -7.45 -10.01
CA TYR A 150 -12.29 -7.42 -8.94
C TYR A 150 -13.38 -6.37 -9.20
N LEU A 151 -13.00 -5.16 -9.58
CA LEU A 151 -13.96 -4.10 -9.95
C LEU A 151 -14.82 -4.51 -11.14
N VAL A 152 -14.24 -5.16 -12.15
CA VAL A 152 -14.98 -5.74 -13.30
C VAL A 152 -15.97 -6.80 -12.82
N SER A 153 -15.59 -7.66 -11.89
CA SER A 153 -16.49 -8.68 -11.32
C SER A 153 -17.71 -8.07 -10.60
N LYS A 154 -17.60 -6.79 -10.20
CA LYS A 154 -18.68 -6.00 -9.57
C LYS A 154 -19.44 -5.13 -10.58
N GLY A 155 -19.26 -5.37 -11.87
CA GLY A 155 -20.03 -4.76 -12.94
C GLY A 155 -19.39 -3.51 -13.57
N VAL A 156 -18.18 -3.12 -13.16
CA VAL A 156 -17.46 -2.02 -13.82
C VAL A 156 -17.04 -2.47 -15.22
N ASP A 157 -17.29 -1.62 -16.22
CA ASP A 157 -16.89 -1.88 -17.60
C ASP A 157 -15.35 -2.00 -17.69
N PRO A 158 -14.81 -3.10 -18.25
CA PRO A 158 -13.37 -3.28 -18.39
C PRO A 158 -12.66 -2.14 -19.14
N SER A 159 -13.34 -1.48 -20.07
CA SER A 159 -12.80 -0.35 -20.83
C SER A 159 -12.49 0.89 -19.96
N LYS A 160 -13.10 0.96 -18.77
CA LYS A 160 -12.89 2.04 -17.80
C LYS A 160 -11.70 1.81 -16.86
N LEU A 161 -11.03 0.68 -16.98
CA LEU A 161 -9.96 0.27 -16.07
C LEU A 161 -8.71 -0.09 -16.86
N ASN A 162 -7.58 0.44 -16.40
CA ASN A 162 -6.25 0.06 -16.85
C ASN A 162 -5.40 -0.37 -15.65
N ALA A 163 -4.53 -1.36 -15.81
CA ALA A 163 -3.63 -1.84 -14.78
C ALA A 163 -2.17 -1.71 -15.23
N VAL A 164 -1.33 -1.14 -14.37
CA VAL A 164 0.10 -0.91 -14.64
C VAL A 164 0.93 -1.35 -13.43
N GLY A 165 2.02 -2.08 -13.68
CA GLY A 165 2.99 -2.46 -12.68
C GLY A 165 4.26 -1.62 -12.79
N PHE A 166 4.63 -0.94 -11.71
CA PHE A 166 5.86 -0.14 -11.62
C PHE A 166 6.99 -0.87 -10.89
N GLY A 167 6.67 -2.00 -10.19
CA GLY A 167 7.67 -2.67 -9.37
C GLY A 167 8.20 -1.73 -8.29
N GLN A 168 9.52 -1.70 -8.15
CA GLN A 168 10.21 -0.86 -7.16
C GLN A 168 10.49 0.58 -7.61
N GLU A 169 9.98 0.97 -8.77
CA GLU A 169 10.13 2.33 -9.29
C GLU A 169 9.28 3.32 -8.45
N ASN A 170 9.70 4.59 -8.43
CA ASN A 170 9.00 5.68 -7.73
C ASN A 170 8.71 5.40 -6.24
N PRO A 171 9.74 5.08 -5.42
CA PRO A 171 9.56 4.89 -3.99
C PRO A 171 9.09 6.20 -3.34
N ILE A 172 8.17 6.11 -2.39
CA ILE A 172 7.66 7.24 -1.60
C ILE A 172 8.27 7.29 -0.19
N ALA A 173 9.02 6.26 0.18
CA ALA A 173 9.67 6.14 1.49
C ALA A 173 10.99 5.37 1.37
N ASP A 174 11.76 5.35 2.44
CA ASP A 174 13.08 4.71 2.51
C ASP A 174 12.95 3.18 2.48
N ASN A 175 13.52 2.53 1.46
CA ASN A 175 13.55 1.08 1.31
C ASN A 175 14.51 0.37 2.28
N THR A 176 15.29 1.09 3.09
CA THR A 176 16.18 0.50 4.11
C THR A 176 15.46 0.21 5.41
N THR A 177 14.27 0.78 5.64
CA THR A 177 13.45 0.58 6.82
C THR A 177 12.22 -0.27 6.54
N ASP A 178 11.75 -1.05 7.52
CA ASP A 178 10.53 -1.86 7.37
C ASP A 178 9.28 -0.99 7.17
N GLU A 179 9.22 0.16 7.85
CA GLU A 179 8.15 1.14 7.65
C GLU A 179 8.16 1.72 6.24
N GLY A 180 9.33 2.10 5.74
CA GLY A 180 9.44 2.64 4.38
C GLY A 180 9.10 1.60 3.32
N LYS A 181 9.56 0.35 3.47
CA LYS A 181 9.15 -0.76 2.60
C LYS A 181 7.65 -0.98 2.62
N PHE A 182 7.02 -0.92 3.79
CA PHE A 182 5.57 -1.04 3.91
C PHE A 182 4.85 0.07 3.13
N LYS A 183 5.29 1.32 3.23
CA LYS A 183 4.72 2.45 2.47
C LYS A 183 4.94 2.33 0.96
N ASN A 184 6.07 1.76 0.53
CA ASN A 184 6.37 1.56 -0.90
C ASN A 184 5.53 0.44 -1.53
N ARG A 185 5.15 -0.60 -0.78
CA ARG A 185 4.22 -1.65 -1.23
C ARG A 185 2.80 -1.11 -1.24
N ARG A 186 2.35 -0.57 -2.37
CA ARG A 186 1.07 0.12 -2.47
C ARG A 186 0.38 -0.07 -3.81
N ILE A 187 -0.89 0.20 -3.82
CA ILE A 187 -1.71 0.42 -5.02
C ILE A 187 -2.10 1.90 -5.03
N GLU A 188 -2.03 2.51 -6.18
CA GLU A 188 -2.53 3.86 -6.43
C GLU A 188 -3.59 3.82 -7.53
N PHE A 189 -4.60 4.68 -7.40
CA PHE A 189 -5.64 4.89 -8.40
C PHE A 189 -5.48 6.29 -8.97
N GLU A 190 -5.38 6.36 -10.30
CA GLU A 190 -5.26 7.62 -11.04
C GLU A 190 -6.41 7.73 -12.04
N VAL A 191 -6.98 8.93 -12.15
CA VAL A 191 -7.98 9.20 -13.18
C VAL A 191 -7.31 9.23 -14.55
N THR A 192 -7.81 8.39 -15.46
CA THR A 192 -7.35 8.40 -16.85
C THR A 192 -8.05 9.56 -17.57
N ASN A 193 -7.28 10.57 -18.01
CA ASN A 193 -7.82 11.72 -18.73
C ASN A 193 -8.07 11.39 -20.20
N THR A 194 -9.33 11.22 -20.58
CA THR A 194 -9.75 11.04 -21.97
C THR A 194 -10.19 12.35 -22.66
N GLU A 195 -10.36 13.44 -21.89
CA GLU A 195 -10.89 14.70 -22.45
C GLU A 195 -9.93 15.44 -23.42
N THR A 196 -8.66 15.04 -23.48
CA THR A 196 -7.67 15.72 -24.35
C THR A 196 -7.28 14.95 -25.61
N GLY A 197 -7.85 13.79 -25.87
CA GLY A 197 -7.45 12.93 -27.00
C GLY A 197 -5.99 12.42 -26.90
N VAL A 198 -5.32 12.66 -25.79
CA VAL A 198 -3.96 12.19 -25.51
C VAL A 198 -4.09 10.87 -24.75
N GLN A 199 -3.98 9.77 -25.45
CA GLN A 199 -3.74 8.49 -24.82
C GLN A 199 -2.34 8.52 -24.20
N ARG A 200 -2.25 8.66 -22.88
CA ARG A 200 -1.01 8.39 -22.18
C ARG A 200 -0.87 6.90 -22.02
N GLU A 201 -0.14 6.29 -22.92
CA GLU A 201 0.35 4.94 -22.71
C GLU A 201 1.40 5.00 -21.59
N VAL A 202 0.99 4.68 -20.37
CA VAL A 202 1.91 4.52 -19.24
C VAL A 202 2.52 3.12 -19.34
N THR A 203 3.42 2.95 -20.29
CA THR A 203 4.38 1.85 -20.20
C THR A 203 5.41 2.23 -19.14
N GLY A 204 5.76 1.31 -18.22
CA GLY A 204 6.69 1.57 -17.11
C GLY A 204 8.12 2.00 -17.52
N GLU A 205 8.30 2.62 -18.67
CA GLU A 205 9.57 3.09 -19.22
C GLU A 205 9.53 4.45 -19.87
N SER A 206 8.48 5.20 -19.84
CA SER A 206 8.41 6.62 -20.21
C SER A 206 7.03 6.99 -20.78
N VAL A 207 6.59 8.18 -20.44
CA VAL A 207 5.41 8.82 -21.04
C VAL A 207 5.74 9.16 -22.48
N LYS A 208 5.25 8.41 -23.48
CA LYS A 208 5.25 8.85 -24.87
C LYS A 208 3.96 9.61 -25.14
N GLN A 209 4.09 10.89 -25.43
CA GLN A 209 3.00 11.64 -26.05
C GLN A 209 2.94 11.20 -27.53
N THR A 210 1.85 10.57 -27.93
CA THR A 210 1.51 10.43 -29.35
C THR A 210 0.48 11.49 -29.71
N ASN A 211 0.87 12.35 -30.64
CA ASN A 211 -0.04 13.31 -31.29
C ASN A 211 -1.07 12.58 -32.15
#